data_60c6ecda627ecb828bde1af597830624
#
_entry.id   60c6ecda627ecb828bde1af597830624
#
_cell.length_a   1.000
_cell.length_b   1.000
_cell.length_c   1.000
_cell.angle_alpha   90.00
_cell.angle_beta   90.00
_cell.angle_gamma   90.00
#
_symmetry.space_group_name_H-M   'P 1'
#
loop_
_entity.id
_entity.type
_entity.pdbx_description
1 polymer ?
#
loop_
_entity_poly.entity_id
_entity_poly.type
_entity_poly.pdbx_seq_one_letter_code
_entity_poly.pdbx_strand_id
1 'polypeptide(L)'
;MKNKLLTISKIGLLAFTILVSQACQEDYEMVDPPMITDYDDDLDEEVVLQKGLESYFVTQFGEGDMDGTSWDQAMDVAGFRKLLSGSIDLSKSTIYMSQGKYVMSETGGLGVIIRKDIKAIKGGYSLLSEGTDLTNRRIDTYKTVISGDVNGNNQADSGDCGLLLVKGGIIGIEGVTFQYGYLSNNDAKSNECGSGIYINGNVNSTSVELTDCIIRDCKTEAVNGQGGVAGGTAILIASGSSKLNNVKFLDNAADSRGGAIRCNSNKAVVFMNNCLITGNSVRELFGVGIQISSGHICMNNTTIVGNPGKGAALNGGGSFMLANSTIVGHDIDQEYGAFRCETSIDGDTKFINNLLISENSTAPSFILNGANKEAYSMGYNLYDGRGCL
;
A
#
# COMPACT_ATOMS: atom_id res chain seq x y z
N MET A 1 -41.06 -24.66 -1.41
CA MET A 1 -40.33 -23.74 -2.29
C MET A 1 -38.90 -24.19 -2.35
N LYS A 2 -38.41 -24.67 -3.49
CA LYS A 2 -37.04 -25.22 -3.64
C LYS A 2 -36.09 -24.05 -3.96
N ASN A 3 -35.15 -23.78 -3.07
CA ASN A 3 -34.07 -22.84 -3.31
C ASN A 3 -33.14 -23.39 -4.41
N LYS A 4 -33.13 -22.74 -5.57
CA LYS A 4 -32.08 -22.95 -6.57
C LYS A 4 -30.90 -22.11 -6.16
N LEU A 5 -29.83 -22.74 -5.62
CA LEU A 5 -28.51 -22.14 -5.58
C LEU A 5 -28.01 -21.95 -7.02
N LEU A 6 -27.82 -20.71 -7.40
CA LEU A 6 -27.17 -20.38 -8.67
C LEU A 6 -25.65 -20.59 -8.49
N THR A 7 -25.13 -21.64 -9.12
CA THR A 7 -23.68 -21.87 -9.19
C THR A 7 -23.11 -20.89 -10.21
N ILE A 8 -22.50 -19.81 -9.75
CA ILE A 8 -21.74 -18.90 -10.62
C ILE A 8 -20.49 -19.64 -11.08
N SER A 9 -20.36 -19.88 -12.39
CA SER A 9 -19.21 -20.58 -12.95
C SER A 9 -17.94 -19.75 -12.77
N LYS A 10 -16.79 -20.40 -12.52
CA LYS A 10 -15.48 -19.77 -12.42
C LYS A 10 -15.12 -18.88 -13.63
N ILE A 11 -15.71 -19.15 -14.78
CA ILE A 11 -15.56 -18.37 -16.01
C ILE A 11 -16.23 -16.99 -15.91
N GLY A 12 -17.38 -16.88 -15.25
CA GLY A 12 -18.05 -15.60 -15.02
C GLY A 12 -17.26 -14.68 -14.07
N LEU A 13 -16.58 -15.26 -13.08
CA LEU A 13 -15.78 -14.50 -12.12
C LEU A 13 -14.50 -13.94 -12.79
N LEU A 14 -13.85 -14.72 -13.65
CA LEU A 14 -12.66 -14.29 -14.39
C LEU A 14 -12.98 -13.19 -15.40
N ALA A 15 -14.08 -13.32 -16.15
CA ALA A 15 -14.53 -12.30 -17.09
C ALA A 15 -14.92 -11.00 -16.39
N PHE A 16 -15.46 -11.06 -15.18
CA PHE A 16 -15.82 -9.91 -14.40
C PHE A 16 -14.56 -9.18 -13.83
N THR A 17 -13.56 -9.91 -13.39
CA THR A 17 -12.27 -9.32 -12.95
C THR A 17 -11.59 -8.57 -14.09
N ILE A 18 -11.63 -9.09 -15.31
CA ILE A 18 -11.09 -8.43 -16.52
C ILE A 18 -11.91 -7.18 -16.86
N LEU A 19 -13.25 -7.22 -16.77
CA LEU A 19 -14.10 -6.07 -17.03
C LEU A 19 -13.88 -4.92 -16.00
N VAL A 20 -13.70 -5.25 -14.73
CA VAL A 20 -13.42 -4.25 -13.70
C VAL A 20 -12.04 -3.60 -13.93
N SER A 21 -11.02 -4.38 -14.34
CA SER A 21 -9.71 -3.83 -14.65
C SER A 21 -9.71 -2.96 -15.92
N GLN A 22 -10.52 -3.29 -16.94
CA GLN A 22 -10.64 -2.49 -18.15
C GLN A 22 -11.43 -1.20 -17.95
N ALA A 23 -12.49 -1.21 -17.14
CA ALA A 23 -13.29 -0.01 -16.87
C ALA A 23 -12.53 1.10 -16.13
N CYS A 24 -11.42 0.76 -15.44
CA CYS A 24 -10.54 1.74 -14.78
C CYS A 24 -9.39 2.22 -15.67
N GLN A 25 -9.26 1.72 -16.90
CA GLN A 25 -8.13 2.06 -17.81
C GLN A 25 -8.50 3.05 -18.92
N GLU A 26 -9.76 3.42 -19.08
CA GLU A 26 -10.17 4.30 -20.17
C GLU A 26 -10.07 5.79 -19.80
N ASP A 27 -9.24 6.50 -20.57
CA ASP A 27 -9.16 7.93 -20.86
C ASP A 27 -8.79 8.96 -19.76
N TYR A 28 -7.47 9.25 -19.63
CA TYR A 28 -7.04 10.54 -19.07
C TYR A 28 -5.78 11.10 -19.75
N GLU A 29 -5.88 12.27 -20.39
CA GLU A 29 -4.74 13.06 -20.87
C GLU A 29 -4.11 13.92 -19.75
N MET A 30 -2.80 14.12 -19.79
CA MET A 30 -2.01 14.59 -18.64
C MET A 30 -1.27 15.91 -18.85
N VAL A 31 -1.11 16.65 -17.74
CA VAL A 31 -0.23 17.81 -17.59
C VAL A 31 0.73 17.57 -16.41
N ASP A 32 2.03 17.79 -16.61
CA ASP A 32 3.09 17.49 -15.64
C ASP A 32 3.18 18.48 -14.47
N PRO A 33 3.43 18.01 -13.24
CA PRO A 33 3.73 18.86 -12.08
C PRO A 33 5.24 19.17 -11.95
N PRO A 34 5.64 20.23 -11.25
CA PRO A 34 7.03 20.68 -11.14
C PRO A 34 7.93 19.72 -10.35
N MET A 35 9.17 19.58 -10.82
CA MET A 35 10.20 18.74 -10.22
C MET A 35 10.78 19.34 -8.93
N ILE A 36 10.97 18.49 -7.94
CA ILE A 36 11.75 18.79 -6.73
C ILE A 36 13.18 18.30 -6.95
N THR A 37 14.13 19.19 -6.71
CA THR A 37 15.56 18.98 -6.96
C THR A 37 16.25 18.09 -5.92
N ASP A 38 17.27 17.42 -6.36
CA ASP A 38 18.10 16.35 -5.84
C ASP A 38 18.59 16.46 -4.40
N TYR A 39 18.68 15.29 -3.75
CA TYR A 39 19.54 15.02 -2.60
C TYR A 39 20.75 14.22 -3.09
N ASP A 40 21.93 14.72 -2.78
CA ASP A 40 23.19 14.01 -2.96
C ASP A 40 23.35 12.95 -1.84
N ASP A 41 23.48 11.69 -2.26
CA ASP A 41 23.89 10.58 -1.41
C ASP A 41 25.39 10.33 -1.61
N ASP A 42 26.20 10.88 -0.73
CA ASP A 42 27.59 10.44 -0.57
C ASP A 42 27.62 9.18 0.29
N LEU A 43 27.69 8.01 -0.33
CA LEU A 43 27.98 6.74 0.33
C LEU A 43 29.28 6.18 -0.22
N ASP A 44 30.35 6.38 0.54
CA ASP A 44 31.64 5.71 0.37
C ASP A 44 31.57 4.30 0.98
N GLU A 45 31.61 3.29 0.12
CA GLU A 45 32.37 2.04 0.18
C GLU A 45 31.96 1.15 -1.00
N GLU A 46 32.96 0.68 -1.73
CA GLU A 46 32.80 0.02 -3.03
C GLU A 46 32.39 -1.44 -2.87
N VAL A 47 31.09 -1.69 -2.58
CA VAL A 47 30.51 -3.01 -2.84
C VAL A 47 30.35 -3.12 -4.36
N VAL A 48 31.20 -3.94 -4.99
CA VAL A 48 31.12 -4.17 -6.45
C VAL A 48 29.92 -5.07 -6.75
N LEU A 49 28.76 -4.45 -6.92
CA LEU A 49 27.57 -5.19 -7.34
C LEU A 49 27.75 -5.69 -8.76
N GLN A 50 27.54 -6.98 -8.99
CA GLN A 50 27.53 -7.54 -10.35
C GLN A 50 26.33 -6.98 -11.12
N LYS A 51 26.56 -6.53 -12.37
CA LYS A 51 25.52 -5.95 -13.22
C LYS A 51 24.86 -7.02 -14.09
N GLY A 52 23.54 -6.91 -14.26
CA GLY A 52 22.83 -7.69 -15.28
C GLY A 52 22.49 -9.13 -14.88
N LEU A 53 22.50 -9.46 -13.60
CA LEU A 53 22.03 -10.77 -13.13
C LEU A 53 20.50 -10.88 -13.27
N GLU A 54 20.01 -12.06 -13.68
CA GLU A 54 18.57 -12.36 -13.67
C GLU A 54 18.05 -12.63 -12.24
N SER A 55 18.93 -12.99 -11.31
CA SER A 55 18.63 -13.32 -9.93
C SER A 55 19.68 -12.72 -9.00
N TYR A 56 19.18 -12.03 -7.95
CA TYR A 56 20.00 -11.57 -6.84
C TYR A 56 19.50 -12.21 -5.54
N PHE A 57 20.45 -12.59 -4.68
CA PHE A 57 20.17 -13.24 -3.41
C PHE A 57 20.58 -12.32 -2.26
N VAL A 58 19.70 -12.22 -1.26
CA VAL A 58 19.88 -11.30 -0.13
C VAL A 58 19.55 -12.02 1.18
N THR A 59 20.45 -11.96 2.13
CA THR A 59 20.24 -12.38 3.52
C THR A 59 20.40 -11.21 4.47
N GLN A 60 19.97 -11.35 5.71
CA GLN A 60 20.06 -10.24 6.67
C GLN A 60 21.50 -9.79 6.93
N PHE A 61 22.46 -10.72 6.93
CA PHE A 61 23.85 -10.45 7.31
C PHE A 61 24.85 -10.57 6.17
N GLY A 62 24.39 -10.98 4.99
CA GLY A 62 25.26 -11.32 3.87
C GLY A 62 25.89 -12.71 4.04
N GLU A 63 26.48 -13.22 2.96
CA GLU A 63 27.22 -14.48 2.93
C GLU A 63 28.34 -14.38 1.87
N GLY A 64 29.49 -14.99 2.15
CA GLY A 64 30.63 -15.03 1.24
C GLY A 64 31.12 -13.67 0.77
N ASP A 65 31.28 -13.49 -0.54
CA ASP A 65 31.75 -12.22 -1.15
C ASP A 65 30.63 -11.18 -1.27
N MET A 66 29.41 -11.48 -0.87
CA MET A 66 28.23 -10.59 -0.88
C MET A 66 27.89 -10.00 -2.26
N ASP A 67 28.26 -10.69 -3.35
CA ASP A 67 28.00 -10.23 -4.72
C ASP A 67 26.55 -10.51 -5.21
N GLY A 68 25.79 -11.28 -4.43
CA GLY A 68 24.39 -11.59 -4.67
C GLY A 68 24.14 -12.67 -5.73
N THR A 69 25.15 -13.41 -6.17
CA THR A 69 24.99 -14.41 -7.24
C THR A 69 24.34 -15.72 -6.79
N SER A 70 24.36 -16.01 -5.50
CA SER A 70 23.77 -17.21 -4.88
C SER A 70 23.45 -16.94 -3.41
N TRP A 71 22.82 -17.91 -2.72
CA TRP A 71 22.64 -17.84 -1.28
C TRP A 71 23.97 -17.85 -0.51
N ASP A 72 24.97 -18.58 -1.03
CA ASP A 72 26.32 -18.67 -0.43
C ASP A 72 27.17 -17.40 -0.68
N GLN A 73 26.68 -16.52 -1.53
CA GLN A 73 27.27 -15.21 -1.88
C GLN A 73 26.26 -14.07 -1.73
N ALA A 74 25.29 -14.25 -0.85
CA ALA A 74 24.17 -13.33 -0.72
C ALA A 74 24.61 -11.96 -0.20
N MET A 75 24.03 -10.90 -0.74
CA MET A 75 24.18 -9.54 -0.23
C MET A 75 23.61 -9.43 1.18
N ASP A 76 24.15 -8.55 1.95
CA ASP A 76 23.57 -8.06 3.20
C ASP A 76 22.53 -6.96 2.97
N VAL A 77 22.03 -6.36 4.07
CA VAL A 77 21.05 -5.27 4.03
C VAL A 77 21.63 -4.02 3.36
N ALA A 78 22.90 -3.70 3.53
CA ALA A 78 23.53 -2.53 2.92
C ALA A 78 23.64 -2.70 1.40
N GLY A 79 24.08 -3.87 0.93
CA GLY A 79 24.09 -4.24 -0.48
C GLY A 79 22.68 -4.19 -1.09
N PHE A 80 21.67 -4.68 -0.38
CA PHE A 80 20.27 -4.62 -0.83
C PHE A 80 19.78 -3.17 -0.99
N ARG A 81 20.02 -2.29 -0.02
CA ARG A 81 19.68 -0.86 -0.11
C ARG A 81 20.35 -0.21 -1.32
N LYS A 82 21.66 -0.45 -1.51
CA LYS A 82 22.43 0.05 -2.64
C LYS A 82 21.93 -0.51 -3.98
N LEU A 83 21.51 -1.79 -4.01
CA LEU A 83 20.91 -2.41 -5.21
C LEU A 83 19.60 -1.72 -5.58
N LEU A 84 18.74 -1.40 -4.62
CA LEU A 84 17.45 -0.75 -4.86
C LEU A 84 17.59 0.71 -5.33
N SER A 85 18.44 1.50 -4.66
CA SER A 85 18.63 2.93 -4.94
C SER A 85 19.57 3.22 -6.11
N GLY A 86 20.49 2.30 -6.43
CA GLY A 86 21.54 2.48 -7.44
C GLY A 86 21.05 2.40 -8.90
N SER A 87 21.97 2.52 -9.82
CA SER A 87 21.72 2.64 -11.26
C SER A 87 21.63 1.30 -12.03
N ILE A 88 21.77 0.16 -11.35
CA ILE A 88 21.68 -1.17 -11.99
C ILE A 88 20.26 -1.40 -12.51
N ASP A 89 20.13 -1.77 -13.78
CA ASP A 89 18.84 -2.16 -14.37
C ASP A 89 18.35 -3.49 -13.77
N LEU A 90 17.19 -3.43 -13.13
CA LEU A 90 16.52 -4.58 -12.49
C LEU A 90 15.22 -4.97 -13.17
N SER A 91 14.93 -4.41 -14.35
CA SER A 91 13.67 -4.65 -15.08
C SER A 91 13.48 -6.13 -15.45
N LYS A 92 14.56 -6.90 -15.52
CA LYS A 92 14.54 -8.35 -15.76
C LYS A 92 14.95 -9.18 -14.56
N SER A 93 15.35 -8.54 -13.47
CA SER A 93 15.94 -9.21 -12.31
C SER A 93 14.91 -9.49 -11.22
N THR A 94 15.02 -10.67 -10.61
CA THR A 94 14.29 -11.04 -9.39
C THR A 94 15.25 -11.02 -8.21
N ILE A 95 14.88 -10.33 -7.14
CA ILE A 95 15.62 -10.29 -5.88
C ILE A 95 14.95 -11.27 -4.92
N TYR A 96 15.68 -12.28 -4.49
CA TYR A 96 15.24 -13.30 -3.55
C TYR A 96 15.76 -12.97 -2.15
N MET A 97 14.87 -12.92 -1.17
CA MET A 97 15.21 -12.55 0.21
C MET A 97 14.91 -13.70 1.16
N SER A 98 15.88 -14.05 1.99
CA SER A 98 15.67 -15.02 3.05
C SER A 98 14.82 -14.45 4.19
N GLN A 99 14.44 -15.31 5.13
CA GLN A 99 13.88 -14.83 6.40
C GLN A 99 14.88 -13.91 7.10
N GLY A 100 14.37 -12.88 7.77
CA GLY A 100 15.20 -11.92 8.50
C GLY A 100 14.58 -10.53 8.54
N LYS A 101 15.22 -9.60 9.26
CA LYS A 101 14.82 -8.19 9.39
C LYS A 101 15.77 -7.29 8.61
N TYR A 102 15.27 -6.60 7.62
CA TYR A 102 16.01 -5.75 6.70
C TYR A 102 15.65 -4.30 6.99
N VAL A 103 16.54 -3.59 7.69
CA VAL A 103 16.31 -2.19 8.08
C VAL A 103 16.67 -1.24 6.95
N MET A 104 15.75 -0.35 6.56
CA MET A 104 15.87 0.43 5.32
C MET A 104 16.73 1.69 5.42
N SER A 105 17.21 2.06 6.60
CA SER A 105 18.16 3.15 6.80
C SER A 105 19.02 2.87 8.04
N GLU A 106 20.14 3.55 8.16
CA GLU A 106 20.99 3.52 9.37
C GLU A 106 20.70 4.69 10.30
N THR A 107 20.00 5.72 9.82
CA THR A 107 19.88 7.01 10.51
C THR A 107 18.45 7.56 10.43
N GLY A 108 17.42 6.91 10.35
CA GLY A 108 16.10 7.51 10.19
C GLY A 108 15.86 8.16 8.80
N GLY A 109 14.79 8.90 8.65
CA GLY A 109 14.44 9.63 7.43
C GLY A 109 13.59 8.86 6.41
N LEU A 110 13.76 9.13 5.13
CA LEU A 110 12.81 8.67 4.09
C LEU A 110 12.89 7.18 3.72
N GLY A 111 13.89 6.44 4.19
CA GLY A 111 14.15 5.07 3.76
C GLY A 111 14.73 4.99 2.33
N VAL A 112 14.50 3.88 1.63
CA VAL A 112 15.11 3.65 0.32
C VAL A 112 14.29 4.30 -0.79
N ILE A 113 14.99 5.04 -1.68
CA ILE A 113 14.38 5.70 -2.84
C ILE A 113 14.59 4.84 -4.10
N ILE A 114 13.49 4.47 -4.76
CA ILE A 114 13.52 3.66 -5.99
C ILE A 114 13.06 4.52 -7.17
N ARG A 115 13.82 4.50 -8.27
CA ARG A 115 13.58 5.28 -9.50
C ARG A 115 13.61 4.44 -10.77
N LYS A 116 13.44 3.13 -10.67
CA LYS A 116 13.62 2.17 -11.76
C LYS A 116 12.68 0.98 -11.67
N ASP A 117 12.56 0.28 -12.78
CA ASP A 117 11.84 -0.99 -12.81
C ASP A 117 12.57 -2.07 -12.01
N ILE A 118 11.82 -2.85 -11.25
CA ILE A 118 12.29 -4.06 -10.59
C ILE A 118 11.28 -5.15 -10.91
N LYS A 119 11.72 -6.20 -11.64
CA LYS A 119 10.83 -7.28 -12.05
C LYS A 119 10.11 -7.90 -10.87
N ALA A 120 10.85 -8.28 -9.82
CA ALA A 120 10.24 -8.77 -8.58
C ALA A 120 11.22 -8.73 -7.40
N ILE A 121 10.67 -8.52 -6.19
CA ILE A 121 11.30 -8.80 -4.91
C ILE A 121 10.48 -9.91 -4.25
N LYS A 122 11.10 -11.02 -3.91
CA LYS A 122 10.41 -12.21 -3.36
C LYS A 122 10.98 -12.61 -2.02
N GLY A 123 10.17 -12.49 -0.97
CA GLY A 123 10.49 -12.97 0.37
C GLY A 123 10.03 -14.41 0.62
N GLY A 124 10.32 -14.92 1.81
CA GLY A 124 9.83 -16.23 2.29
C GLY A 124 10.77 -17.39 2.05
N TYR A 125 12.07 -17.15 1.88
CA TYR A 125 13.07 -18.19 1.73
C TYR A 125 13.74 -18.55 3.05
N SER A 126 14.19 -19.79 3.18
CA SER A 126 14.94 -20.25 4.36
C SER A 126 16.35 -19.66 4.38
N LEU A 127 16.88 -19.40 5.58
CA LEU A 127 18.32 -19.14 5.76
C LEU A 127 19.21 -20.36 5.46
N LEU A 128 18.62 -21.55 5.39
CA LEU A 128 19.34 -22.79 5.07
C LEU A 128 19.31 -23.11 3.57
N SER A 129 18.88 -22.17 2.73
CA SER A 129 18.97 -22.31 1.27
C SER A 129 20.42 -22.16 0.83
N GLU A 130 20.83 -22.98 -0.13
CA GLU A 130 22.21 -23.06 -0.63
C GLU A 130 22.26 -22.85 -2.15
N GLY A 131 23.36 -22.37 -2.67
CA GLY A 131 23.58 -22.16 -4.10
C GLY A 131 22.51 -21.25 -4.69
N THR A 132 21.77 -21.73 -5.67
CA THR A 132 20.64 -21.02 -6.31
C THR A 132 19.30 -21.72 -6.07
N ASP A 133 19.18 -22.54 -5.03
CA ASP A 133 17.94 -23.27 -4.73
C ASP A 133 16.80 -22.33 -4.30
N LEU A 134 15.70 -22.40 -5.04
CA LEU A 134 14.48 -21.64 -4.80
C LEU A 134 13.29 -22.50 -4.34
N THR A 135 13.52 -23.80 -4.08
CA THR A 135 12.45 -24.74 -3.71
C THR A 135 12.00 -24.57 -2.26
N ASN A 136 12.88 -24.05 -1.41
CA ASN A 136 12.63 -23.90 0.04
C ASN A 136 12.01 -22.53 0.36
N ARG A 137 10.86 -22.24 -0.25
CA ARG A 137 10.10 -20.99 -0.04
C ARG A 137 8.80 -21.26 0.71
N ARG A 138 8.60 -20.60 1.88
CA ARG A 138 7.38 -20.67 2.71
C ARG A 138 7.12 -19.34 3.40
N ILE A 139 6.35 -18.47 2.79
CA ILE A 139 6.06 -17.12 3.29
C ILE A 139 5.40 -17.10 4.67
N ASP A 140 4.69 -18.14 5.05
CA ASP A 140 4.08 -18.25 6.38
C ASP A 140 5.08 -18.67 7.47
N THR A 141 6.16 -19.34 7.11
CA THR A 141 7.18 -19.84 8.02
C THR A 141 8.41 -18.94 8.04
N TYR A 142 8.94 -18.61 6.89
CA TYR A 142 10.17 -17.84 6.73
C TYR A 142 9.85 -16.38 6.51
N LYS A 143 9.68 -15.62 7.61
CA LYS A 143 9.27 -14.22 7.54
C LYS A 143 10.40 -13.32 7.05
N THR A 144 10.21 -12.70 5.90
CA THR A 144 11.05 -11.62 5.39
C THR A 144 10.43 -10.30 5.78
N VAL A 145 11.12 -9.50 6.58
CA VAL A 145 10.61 -8.25 7.15
C VAL A 145 11.45 -7.07 6.68
N ILE A 146 10.88 -6.19 5.87
CA ILE A 146 11.43 -4.87 5.57
C ILE A 146 10.98 -3.92 6.69
N SER A 147 11.94 -3.34 7.42
CA SER A 147 11.69 -2.62 8.67
C SER A 147 12.22 -1.20 8.66
N GLY A 148 11.48 -0.30 9.31
CA GLY A 148 11.93 1.07 9.60
C GLY A 148 12.59 1.24 10.97
N ASP A 149 12.54 0.22 11.82
CA ASP A 149 13.02 0.21 13.20
C ASP A 149 14.56 0.26 13.27
N VAL A 150 15.08 1.48 13.22
CA VAL A 150 16.53 1.77 13.24
C VAL A 150 17.09 1.58 14.64
N ASN A 151 16.34 1.96 15.66
CA ASN A 151 16.79 1.91 17.06
C ASN A 151 16.59 0.52 17.70
N GLY A 152 15.92 -0.42 17.03
CA GLY A 152 15.75 -1.82 17.46
C GLY A 152 14.74 -2.05 18.56
N ASN A 153 13.86 -1.07 18.85
CA ASN A 153 12.90 -1.15 19.95
C ASN A 153 11.57 -1.84 19.59
N ASN A 154 11.40 -2.26 18.32
CA ASN A 154 10.20 -2.88 17.74
C ASN A 154 8.95 -2.00 17.82
N GLN A 155 9.11 -0.71 17.59
CA GLN A 155 8.05 0.28 17.49
C GLN A 155 8.36 1.22 16.31
N ALA A 156 7.36 1.96 15.84
CA ALA A 156 7.56 3.05 14.89
C ALA A 156 7.56 4.37 15.65
N ASP A 157 8.72 4.98 15.82
CA ASP A 157 8.88 6.22 16.60
C ASP A 157 9.97 7.16 16.04
N SER A 158 10.18 8.26 16.75
CA SER A 158 11.18 9.27 16.35
C SER A 158 12.59 8.68 16.36
N GLY A 159 13.27 8.79 15.24
CA GLY A 159 14.59 8.20 15.00
C GLY A 159 14.57 7.03 14.04
N ASP A 160 13.38 6.50 13.76
CA ASP A 160 13.16 5.46 12.76
C ASP A 160 13.02 6.04 11.35
N CYS A 161 12.92 5.18 10.34
CA CYS A 161 12.82 5.60 8.95
C CYS A 161 11.52 5.14 8.26
N GLY A 162 11.15 5.83 7.20
CA GLY A 162 10.24 5.30 6.19
C GLY A 162 10.83 4.07 5.50
N LEU A 163 9.99 3.31 4.78
CA LEU A 163 10.46 2.08 4.16
C LEU A 163 10.86 2.29 2.70
N LEU A 164 9.88 2.55 1.82
CA LEU A 164 10.13 2.73 0.40
C LEU A 164 9.52 4.02 -0.12
N LEU A 165 10.31 4.83 -0.81
CA LEU A 165 9.86 5.96 -1.61
C LEU A 165 10.04 5.62 -3.10
N VAL A 166 8.93 5.36 -3.81
CA VAL A 166 8.94 4.98 -5.22
C VAL A 166 8.68 6.22 -6.08
N LYS A 167 9.72 6.72 -6.73
CA LYS A 167 9.67 7.88 -7.64
C LYS A 167 9.62 7.50 -9.12
N GLY A 168 9.71 6.22 -9.44
CA GLY A 168 9.62 5.72 -10.82
C GLY A 168 9.73 4.21 -10.89
N GLY A 169 9.29 3.65 -12.01
CA GLY A 169 9.37 2.24 -12.35
C GLY A 169 8.20 1.39 -11.88
N ILE A 170 8.13 0.20 -12.43
CA ILE A 170 7.16 -0.85 -12.06
C ILE A 170 7.88 -1.85 -11.15
N ILE A 171 7.34 -2.07 -9.96
CA ILE A 171 7.98 -2.87 -8.93
C ILE A 171 7.00 -3.94 -8.46
N GLY A 172 7.35 -5.21 -8.64
CA GLY A 172 6.64 -6.35 -8.06
C GLY A 172 7.24 -6.76 -6.72
N ILE A 173 6.42 -6.96 -5.68
CA ILE A 173 6.87 -7.45 -4.37
C ILE A 173 5.94 -8.55 -3.88
N GLU A 174 6.51 -9.67 -3.45
CA GLU A 174 5.75 -10.87 -3.08
C GLU A 174 6.27 -11.50 -1.79
N GLY A 175 5.36 -11.80 -0.85
CA GLY A 175 5.66 -12.54 0.37
C GLY A 175 6.53 -11.77 1.38
N VAL A 176 6.39 -10.45 1.46
CA VAL A 176 7.17 -9.56 2.33
C VAL A 176 6.26 -8.90 3.37
N THR A 177 6.75 -8.80 4.59
CA THR A 177 6.15 -7.95 5.63
C THR A 177 6.89 -6.62 5.70
N PHE A 178 6.16 -5.52 5.60
CA PHE A 178 6.63 -4.16 5.83
C PHE A 178 6.21 -3.75 7.23
N GLN A 179 7.16 -3.30 8.06
CA GLN A 179 6.89 -3.06 9.47
C GLN A 179 7.69 -1.88 10.05
N TYR A 180 7.07 -1.17 11.00
CA TYR A 180 7.69 -0.09 11.75
C TYR A 180 8.22 1.07 10.90
N GLY A 181 7.63 1.31 9.74
CA GLY A 181 7.91 2.54 9.01
C GLY A 181 7.47 3.76 9.82
N TYR A 182 8.35 4.75 9.97
CA TYR A 182 8.03 6.00 10.65
C TYR A 182 8.42 7.19 9.78
N LEU A 183 7.53 8.15 9.68
CA LEU A 183 7.83 9.47 9.12
C LEU A 183 7.07 10.56 9.86
N SER A 184 7.75 11.65 10.16
CA SER A 184 7.15 12.89 10.60
C SER A 184 7.08 13.91 9.45
N ASN A 185 6.27 14.96 9.61
CA ASN A 185 6.23 16.07 8.65
C ASN A 185 7.55 16.86 8.57
N ASN A 186 8.44 16.72 9.56
CA ASN A 186 9.78 17.29 9.51
C ASN A 186 10.72 16.51 8.58
N ASP A 187 10.56 15.17 8.51
CA ASP A 187 11.43 14.30 7.70
C ASP A 187 11.09 14.41 6.21
N ALA A 188 9.84 14.61 5.89
CA ALA A 188 9.38 14.56 4.50
C ALA A 188 9.63 15.85 3.71
N LYS A 189 10.06 16.96 4.32
CA LYS A 189 10.14 18.32 3.70
C LYS A 189 8.89 18.72 2.89
N SER A 190 7.83 17.96 2.97
CA SER A 190 6.53 18.19 2.36
C SER A 190 5.46 17.84 3.38
N ASN A 191 4.30 18.43 3.25
CA ASN A 191 3.17 18.13 4.12
C ASN A 191 2.57 16.73 3.86
N GLU A 192 3.18 15.90 3.01
CA GLU A 192 2.71 14.58 2.63
C GLU A 192 3.79 13.53 2.89
N CYS A 193 3.49 12.58 3.72
CA CYS A 193 4.36 11.45 4.00
C CYS A 193 3.57 10.15 4.19
N GLY A 194 4.08 9.09 3.61
CA GLY A 194 3.62 7.71 3.83
C GLY A 194 4.80 6.90 4.34
N SER A 195 4.70 6.36 5.52
CA SER A 195 5.86 5.74 6.19
C SER A 195 6.14 4.31 5.75
N GLY A 196 5.14 3.59 5.24
CA GLY A 196 5.33 2.28 4.64
C GLY A 196 5.84 2.42 3.20
N ILE A 197 4.94 2.61 2.26
CA ILE A 197 5.29 2.78 0.84
C ILE A 197 4.71 4.10 0.35
N TYR A 198 5.59 5.00 -0.11
CA TYR A 198 5.19 6.27 -0.71
C TYR A 198 5.42 6.22 -2.22
N ILE A 199 4.34 6.30 -3.00
CA ILE A 199 4.38 6.28 -4.47
C ILE A 199 4.17 7.71 -4.97
N ASN A 200 5.21 8.29 -5.58
CA ASN A 200 5.20 9.65 -6.11
C ASN A 200 6.07 9.73 -7.38
N GLY A 201 5.58 9.15 -8.44
CA GLY A 201 6.28 9.12 -9.72
C GLY A 201 5.37 9.46 -10.89
N ASN A 202 5.81 9.19 -12.11
CA ASN A 202 5.00 9.42 -13.29
C ASN A 202 3.84 8.42 -13.33
N VAL A 203 2.63 8.93 -13.53
CA VAL A 203 1.37 8.16 -13.51
C VAL A 203 1.37 6.97 -14.46
N ASN A 204 1.96 7.11 -15.64
CA ASN A 204 1.92 6.08 -16.65
C ASN A 204 3.04 5.03 -16.51
N SER A 205 4.05 5.32 -15.71
CA SER A 205 5.24 4.49 -15.60
C SER A 205 5.63 4.12 -14.17
N THR A 206 4.84 4.51 -13.17
CA THR A 206 5.12 4.18 -11.77
C THR A 206 4.00 3.34 -11.19
N SER A 207 4.34 2.11 -10.80
CA SER A 207 3.41 1.18 -10.18
C SER A 207 4.09 0.31 -9.13
N VAL A 208 3.40 0.07 -8.01
CA VAL A 208 3.81 -0.93 -7.03
C VAL A 208 2.78 -2.05 -6.99
N GLU A 209 3.22 -3.27 -7.28
CA GLU A 209 2.40 -4.48 -7.25
C GLU A 209 2.77 -5.31 -6.03
N LEU A 210 1.85 -5.48 -5.09
CA LEU A 210 2.05 -6.30 -3.89
C LEU A 210 1.20 -7.56 -3.97
N THR A 211 1.83 -8.70 -3.69
CA THR A 211 1.15 -10.00 -3.61
C THR A 211 1.55 -10.72 -2.33
N ASP A 212 0.57 -11.24 -1.59
CA ASP A 212 0.80 -11.98 -0.34
C ASP A 212 1.66 -11.19 0.68
N CYS A 213 1.46 -9.88 0.77
CA CYS A 213 2.22 -8.99 1.63
C CYS A 213 1.43 -8.56 2.88
N ILE A 214 2.18 -8.13 3.90
CA ILE A 214 1.61 -7.52 5.11
C ILE A 214 2.27 -6.15 5.29
N ILE A 215 1.48 -5.10 5.54
CA ILE A 215 2.00 -3.78 5.95
C ILE A 215 1.40 -3.47 7.31
N ARG A 216 2.26 -3.36 8.33
CA ARG A 216 1.78 -3.26 9.69
C ARG A 216 2.64 -2.36 10.58
N ASP A 217 2.04 -1.87 11.67
CA ASP A 217 2.72 -1.11 12.71
C ASP A 217 3.53 0.08 12.18
N CYS A 218 3.13 0.63 11.04
CA CYS A 218 3.70 1.85 10.49
C CYS A 218 3.03 3.08 11.10
N LYS A 219 3.77 4.19 11.24
CA LYS A 219 3.25 5.42 11.86
C LYS A 219 3.65 6.67 11.08
N THR A 220 2.70 7.57 10.88
CA THR A 220 3.00 8.94 10.44
C THR A 220 2.59 9.94 11.52
N GLU A 221 3.42 10.95 11.78
CA GLU A 221 3.22 11.90 12.87
C GLU A 221 3.37 13.35 12.42
N ALA A 222 2.42 14.21 12.82
CA ALA A 222 2.54 15.64 12.64
C ALA A 222 3.22 16.26 13.87
N VAL A 223 4.42 16.79 13.68
CA VAL A 223 5.19 17.47 14.74
C VAL A 223 4.78 18.95 14.80
N ASN A 224 4.72 19.51 16.00
CA ASN A 224 4.42 20.94 16.29
C ASN A 224 2.98 21.42 16.03
N GLY A 225 1.98 20.55 16.05
CA GLY A 225 0.58 20.98 15.97
C GLY A 225 0.22 21.70 14.66
N GLN A 226 1.11 21.74 13.70
CA GLN A 226 0.80 22.15 12.35
C GLN A 226 0.00 21.01 11.76
N GLY A 227 -1.30 21.21 11.54
CA GLY A 227 -2.20 20.26 10.91
C GLY A 227 -1.60 19.75 9.61
N GLY A 228 -0.62 18.89 9.77
CA GLY A 228 0.17 18.35 8.69
C GLY A 228 -0.58 17.23 8.03
N VAL A 229 -0.38 17.06 6.79
CA VAL A 229 -1.08 16.13 5.94
C VAL A 229 -0.44 14.74 6.01
N ALA A 230 0.03 14.37 7.20
CA ALA A 230 0.59 13.03 7.44
C ALA A 230 -0.52 11.98 7.38
N GLY A 231 -0.47 11.11 6.38
CA GLY A 231 -1.49 10.08 6.19
C GLY A 231 -1.18 9.15 5.03
N GLY A 232 -1.95 8.07 4.93
CA GLY A 232 -1.63 6.96 4.05
C GLY A 232 -0.45 6.17 4.62
N THR A 233 -0.54 5.85 5.89
CA THR A 233 0.61 5.36 6.66
C THR A 233 1.20 4.11 6.05
N ALA A 234 0.38 3.11 5.72
CA ALA A 234 0.88 1.93 5.04
C ALA A 234 1.23 2.22 3.57
N ILE A 235 0.32 2.88 2.83
CA ILE A 235 0.58 3.30 1.45
C ILE A 235 0.02 4.70 1.20
N LEU A 236 0.90 5.62 0.80
CA LEU A 236 0.51 6.91 0.22
C LEU A 236 0.75 6.90 -1.28
N ILE A 237 -0.26 7.25 -2.06
CA ILE A 237 -0.16 7.40 -3.51
C ILE A 237 -0.44 8.86 -3.86
N ALA A 238 0.61 9.61 -4.10
CA ALA A 238 0.52 10.98 -4.58
C ALA A 238 0.43 11.01 -6.12
N SER A 239 1.07 10.06 -6.80
CA SER A 239 0.98 9.89 -8.25
C SER A 239 1.47 8.50 -8.64
N GLY A 240 0.79 7.84 -9.56
CA GLY A 240 1.09 6.47 -9.97
C GLY A 240 -0.02 5.50 -9.61
N SER A 241 0.27 4.22 -9.61
CA SER A 241 -0.70 3.19 -9.32
C SER A 241 -0.21 2.15 -8.31
N SER A 242 -1.16 1.43 -7.71
CA SER A 242 -0.85 0.27 -6.89
C SER A 242 -1.80 -0.88 -7.22
N LYS A 243 -1.26 -2.10 -7.35
CA LYS A 243 -2.03 -3.34 -7.47
C LYS A 243 -1.76 -4.20 -6.24
N LEU A 244 -2.80 -4.53 -5.51
CA LEU A 244 -2.76 -5.17 -4.21
C LEU A 244 -3.54 -6.48 -4.27
N ASN A 245 -2.84 -7.62 -4.21
CA ASN A 245 -3.44 -8.94 -4.21
C ASN A 245 -3.11 -9.69 -2.91
N ASN A 246 -4.12 -10.06 -2.15
CA ASN A 246 -3.97 -10.73 -0.86
C ASN A 246 -3.04 -9.97 0.10
N VAL A 247 -3.27 -8.65 0.23
CA VAL A 247 -2.48 -7.78 1.11
C VAL A 247 -3.24 -7.49 2.39
N LYS A 248 -2.53 -7.53 3.52
CA LYS A 248 -3.09 -7.19 4.84
C LYS A 248 -2.49 -5.88 5.33
N PHE A 249 -3.34 -4.97 5.76
CA PHE A 249 -3.01 -3.69 6.38
C PHE A 249 -3.43 -3.74 7.84
N LEU A 250 -2.46 -3.84 8.74
CA LEU A 250 -2.71 -4.14 10.15
C LEU A 250 -2.08 -3.06 11.05
N ASP A 251 -2.86 -2.50 11.96
CA ASP A 251 -2.37 -1.68 13.08
C ASP A 251 -1.50 -0.48 12.66
N ASN A 252 -1.76 0.13 11.48
CA ASN A 252 -1.06 1.32 11.04
C ASN A 252 -1.73 2.58 11.61
N ALA A 253 -0.95 3.57 12.03
CA ALA A 253 -1.43 4.76 12.70
C ALA A 253 -1.08 6.04 11.94
N ALA A 254 -2.09 6.75 11.45
CA ALA A 254 -1.93 8.05 10.82
C ALA A 254 -2.30 9.18 11.77
N ASP A 255 -1.58 10.28 11.68
CA ASP A 255 -1.93 11.46 12.47
C ASP A 255 -3.15 12.18 11.90
N SER A 256 -3.32 12.18 10.59
CA SER A 256 -4.32 13.03 9.96
C SER A 256 -5.32 12.29 9.06
N ARG A 257 -4.91 11.52 8.09
CA ARG A 257 -5.81 10.96 7.06
C ARG A 257 -5.34 9.61 6.51
N GLY A 258 -6.27 8.68 6.28
CA GLY A 258 -5.97 7.38 5.69
C GLY A 258 -5.06 6.54 6.56
N GLY A 259 -5.59 5.88 7.56
CA GLY A 259 -4.81 5.05 8.49
C GLY A 259 -4.00 3.99 7.78
N ALA A 260 -4.57 3.31 6.79
CA ALA A 260 -3.85 2.38 5.94
C ALA A 260 -3.46 3.01 4.59
N ILE A 261 -4.44 3.40 3.78
CA ILE A 261 -4.20 3.85 2.40
C ILE A 261 -4.71 5.29 2.20
N ARG A 262 -3.90 6.10 1.52
CA ARG A 262 -4.31 7.42 1.06
C ARG A 262 -3.98 7.62 -0.42
N CYS A 263 -4.97 8.09 -1.18
CA CYS A 263 -4.79 8.59 -2.53
C CYS A 263 -4.98 10.11 -2.53
N ASN A 264 -4.00 10.84 -3.03
CA ASN A 264 -3.92 12.29 -2.91
C ASN A 264 -3.92 13.03 -4.25
N SER A 265 -4.03 12.33 -5.35
CA SER A 265 -4.03 12.88 -6.70
C SER A 265 -5.15 12.26 -7.53
N ASN A 266 -5.78 13.05 -8.40
CA ASN A 266 -6.73 12.54 -9.41
C ASN A 266 -6.09 11.54 -10.39
N LYS A 267 -4.78 11.43 -10.37
CA LYS A 267 -3.98 10.50 -11.16
C LYS A 267 -3.63 9.21 -10.40
N ALA A 268 -3.98 9.11 -9.13
CA ALA A 268 -3.72 7.91 -8.33
C ALA A 268 -4.76 6.82 -8.64
N VAL A 269 -4.29 5.59 -8.85
CA VAL A 269 -5.16 4.44 -9.09
C VAL A 269 -4.77 3.28 -8.18
N VAL A 270 -5.76 2.71 -7.48
CA VAL A 270 -5.58 1.55 -6.61
C VAL A 270 -6.48 0.42 -7.06
N PHE A 271 -5.88 -0.72 -7.34
CA PHE A 271 -6.58 -1.98 -7.55
C PHE A 271 -6.36 -2.88 -6.35
N MET A 272 -7.43 -3.35 -5.74
CA MET A 272 -7.39 -4.22 -4.57
C MET A 272 -8.18 -5.49 -4.81
N ASN A 273 -7.58 -6.62 -4.51
CA ASN A 273 -8.27 -7.91 -4.58
C ASN A 273 -7.87 -8.77 -3.38
N ASN A 274 -8.86 -9.34 -2.70
CA ASN A 274 -8.66 -10.21 -1.55
C ASN A 274 -7.83 -9.57 -0.43
N CYS A 275 -8.08 -8.30 -0.11
CA CYS A 275 -7.33 -7.56 0.91
C CYS A 275 -8.07 -7.50 2.25
N LEU A 276 -7.30 -7.28 3.32
CA LEU A 276 -7.81 -7.05 4.67
C LEU A 276 -7.24 -5.75 5.24
N ILE A 277 -8.11 -4.86 5.72
CA ILE A 277 -7.74 -3.61 6.38
C ILE A 277 -8.36 -3.61 7.78
N THR A 278 -7.54 -3.76 8.81
CA THR A 278 -8.02 -3.84 10.20
C THR A 278 -7.00 -3.27 11.19
N GLY A 279 -7.48 -2.77 12.33
CA GLY A 279 -6.65 -2.19 13.38
C GLY A 279 -6.02 -0.82 13.04
N ASN A 280 -6.24 -0.32 11.83
CA ASN A 280 -5.63 0.95 11.42
C ASN A 280 -6.37 2.13 12.05
N SER A 281 -5.63 3.17 12.45
CA SER A 281 -6.20 4.30 13.18
C SER A 281 -5.82 5.65 12.56
N VAL A 282 -6.65 6.65 12.83
CA VAL A 282 -6.42 8.05 12.46
C VAL A 282 -6.74 8.92 13.67
N ARG A 283 -5.85 9.86 14.00
CA ARG A 283 -6.06 10.78 15.11
C ARG A 283 -7.08 11.87 14.77
N GLU A 284 -6.99 12.43 13.57
CA GLU A 284 -7.92 13.44 13.08
C GLU A 284 -9.03 12.83 12.22
N LEU A 285 -9.91 13.67 11.69
CA LEU A 285 -11.04 13.25 10.85
C LEU A 285 -10.57 12.70 9.48
N PHE A 286 -11.36 11.83 8.86
CA PHE A 286 -11.31 11.34 7.48
C PHE A 286 -10.61 9.99 7.24
N GLY A 287 -11.42 9.03 6.77
CA GLY A 287 -10.99 7.79 6.13
C GLY A 287 -10.07 6.91 6.98
N VAL A 288 -10.61 6.27 8.02
CA VAL A 288 -9.79 5.54 8.99
C VAL A 288 -9.05 4.38 8.34
N GLY A 289 -9.72 3.62 7.48
CA GLY A 289 -9.07 2.58 6.67
C GLY A 289 -8.45 3.20 5.42
N ILE A 290 -9.28 3.80 4.57
CA ILE A 290 -8.87 4.36 3.27
C ILE A 290 -9.39 5.78 3.12
N GLN A 291 -8.51 6.70 2.72
CA GLN A 291 -8.83 8.07 2.33
C GLN A 291 -8.48 8.31 0.88
N ILE A 292 -9.44 8.77 0.08
CA ILE A 292 -9.22 9.22 -1.29
C ILE A 292 -9.57 10.68 -1.40
N SER A 293 -8.57 11.54 -1.46
CA SER A 293 -8.82 12.98 -1.71
C SER A 293 -9.24 13.20 -3.16
N SER A 294 -8.64 12.44 -4.07
CA SER A 294 -8.96 12.34 -5.49
C SER A 294 -8.34 11.04 -6.05
N GLY A 295 -8.71 10.62 -7.26
CA GLY A 295 -8.22 9.39 -7.88
C GLY A 295 -9.26 8.28 -7.92
N HIS A 296 -8.81 7.08 -8.20
CA HIS A 296 -9.68 5.93 -8.46
C HIS A 296 -9.32 4.74 -7.57
N ILE A 297 -10.33 4.08 -7.02
CA ILE A 297 -10.16 2.81 -6.34
C ILE A 297 -11.11 1.76 -6.90
N CYS A 298 -10.54 0.62 -7.27
CA CYS A 298 -11.27 -0.58 -7.67
C CYS A 298 -11.01 -1.68 -6.64
N MET A 299 -12.04 -2.08 -5.93
CA MET A 299 -11.97 -3.04 -4.83
C MET A 299 -12.82 -4.27 -5.11
N ASN A 300 -12.23 -5.45 -4.97
CA ASN A 300 -12.95 -6.71 -5.06
C ASN A 300 -12.57 -7.62 -3.90
N ASN A 301 -13.55 -8.32 -3.34
CA ASN A 301 -13.33 -9.29 -2.26
C ASN A 301 -12.47 -8.74 -1.11
N THR A 302 -12.68 -7.50 -0.70
CA THR A 302 -11.87 -6.81 0.30
C THR A 302 -12.70 -6.57 1.56
N THR A 303 -12.06 -6.75 2.71
CA THR A 303 -12.68 -6.51 4.03
C THR A 303 -12.01 -5.34 4.72
N ILE A 304 -12.81 -4.35 5.12
CA ILE A 304 -12.40 -3.20 5.96
C ILE A 304 -13.21 -3.28 7.24
N VAL A 305 -12.56 -3.59 8.37
CA VAL A 305 -13.23 -3.83 9.65
C VAL A 305 -12.34 -3.50 10.83
N GLY A 306 -12.92 -3.05 11.95
CA GLY A 306 -12.19 -2.85 13.21
C GLY A 306 -11.07 -1.81 13.09
N ASN A 307 -11.30 -0.73 12.35
CA ASN A 307 -10.37 0.39 12.25
C ASN A 307 -10.85 1.53 13.15
N PRO A 308 -10.28 1.70 14.35
CA PRO A 308 -10.73 2.71 15.30
C PRO A 308 -10.29 4.12 14.88
N GLY A 309 -11.17 5.08 15.06
CA GLY A 309 -10.85 6.49 14.80
C GLY A 309 -12.09 7.33 14.51
N LYS A 310 -11.85 8.59 14.13
CA LYS A 310 -12.89 9.51 13.71
C LYS A 310 -13.02 9.49 12.19
N GLY A 311 -14.24 9.25 11.69
CA GLY A 311 -14.52 9.27 10.27
C GLY A 311 -14.93 7.92 9.69
N ALA A 312 -15.32 7.90 8.41
CA ALA A 312 -15.77 6.71 7.73
C ALA A 312 -14.61 5.70 7.50
N ALA A 313 -14.93 4.42 7.48
CA ALA A 313 -13.96 3.39 7.17
C ALA A 313 -13.33 3.56 5.78
N LEU A 314 -14.16 3.95 4.80
CA LEU A 314 -13.75 4.35 3.46
C LEU A 314 -14.34 5.74 3.17
N ASN A 315 -13.47 6.74 2.97
CA ASN A 315 -13.87 8.13 2.75
C ASN A 315 -13.20 8.74 1.53
N GLY A 316 -13.89 9.59 0.80
CA GLY A 316 -13.24 10.43 -0.19
C GLY A 316 -14.06 11.06 -1.28
N GLY A 317 -13.35 11.81 -2.13
CA GLY A 317 -13.89 12.58 -3.25
C GLY A 317 -13.65 11.96 -4.62
N GLY A 318 -12.98 10.82 -4.70
CA GLY A 318 -12.64 10.14 -5.95
C GLY A 318 -13.75 9.26 -6.53
N SER A 319 -13.37 8.43 -7.47
CA SER A 319 -14.21 7.40 -8.09
C SER A 319 -14.03 6.05 -7.40
N PHE A 320 -15.12 5.34 -7.18
CA PHE A 320 -15.12 4.08 -6.46
C PHE A 320 -15.83 2.99 -7.28
N MET A 321 -15.18 1.83 -7.41
CA MET A 321 -15.80 0.62 -7.90
C MET A 321 -15.59 -0.49 -6.86
N LEU A 322 -16.65 -0.86 -6.17
CA LEU A 322 -16.62 -1.81 -5.06
C LEU A 322 -17.42 -3.04 -5.41
N ALA A 323 -16.80 -4.21 -5.34
CA ALA A 323 -17.45 -5.48 -5.60
C ALA A 323 -17.15 -6.50 -4.51
N ASN A 324 -18.15 -7.30 -4.12
CA ASN A 324 -18.00 -8.43 -3.19
C ASN A 324 -17.26 -8.09 -1.89
N SER A 325 -17.39 -6.87 -1.42
CA SER A 325 -16.58 -6.35 -0.32
C SER A 325 -17.43 -6.11 0.93
N THR A 326 -16.79 -6.24 2.10
CA THR A 326 -17.40 -5.95 3.40
C THR A 326 -16.72 -4.74 4.01
N ILE A 327 -17.49 -3.70 4.31
CA ILE A 327 -16.99 -2.47 4.93
C ILE A 327 -17.80 -2.22 6.20
N VAL A 328 -17.11 -2.23 7.33
CA VAL A 328 -17.69 -1.97 8.64
C VAL A 328 -17.11 -0.68 9.19
N GLY A 329 -17.95 0.32 9.35
CA GLY A 329 -17.60 1.60 9.94
C GLY A 329 -17.61 1.51 11.46
N HIS A 330 -16.55 2.03 12.08
CA HIS A 330 -16.40 2.10 13.54
C HIS A 330 -15.98 3.52 13.93
N ASP A 331 -16.89 4.49 13.73
CA ASP A 331 -16.65 5.89 14.08
C ASP A 331 -16.95 6.15 15.57
N ILE A 332 -15.92 6.57 16.30
CA ILE A 332 -16.03 6.86 17.74
C ILE A 332 -16.90 8.10 18.03
N ASP A 333 -16.98 9.04 17.11
CA ASP A 333 -17.80 10.25 17.26
C ASP A 333 -19.24 10.11 16.76
N GLN A 334 -19.57 8.96 16.18
CA GLN A 334 -20.92 8.60 15.72
C GLN A 334 -21.49 9.46 14.55
N GLU A 335 -20.65 10.15 13.82
CA GLU A 335 -21.07 10.99 12.69
C GLU A 335 -20.96 10.28 11.35
N TYR A 336 -20.05 9.32 11.22
CA TYR A 336 -19.68 8.69 9.96
C TYR A 336 -19.76 7.17 10.05
N GLY A 337 -20.26 6.56 8.99
CA GLY A 337 -20.45 5.11 8.93
C GLY A 337 -19.37 4.38 8.15
N ALA A 338 -19.80 3.36 7.39
CA ALA A 338 -18.89 2.54 6.62
C ALA A 338 -18.27 3.29 5.43
N PHE A 339 -19.09 4.00 4.68
CA PHE A 339 -18.68 4.69 3.45
C PHE A 339 -19.18 6.13 3.43
N ARG A 340 -18.26 7.06 3.08
CA ARG A 340 -18.59 8.45 2.84
C ARG A 340 -17.93 8.94 1.56
N CYS A 341 -18.71 9.48 0.63
CA CYS A 341 -18.21 10.13 -0.56
C CYS A 341 -18.47 11.64 -0.47
N GLU A 342 -17.40 12.42 -0.45
CA GLU A 342 -17.42 13.89 -0.41
C GLU A 342 -17.03 14.48 -1.77
N THR A 343 -17.78 15.47 -2.22
CA THR A 343 -17.46 16.43 -3.28
C THR A 343 -17.10 15.97 -4.69
N SER A 344 -17.44 16.74 -5.56
CA SER A 344 -17.27 17.26 -6.92
C SER A 344 -16.11 16.75 -7.79
N ILE A 345 -15.64 15.53 -7.71
CA ILE A 345 -14.75 15.00 -8.74
C ILE A 345 -15.56 14.09 -9.66
N ASP A 346 -15.38 14.30 -10.96
CA ASP A 346 -15.99 13.52 -12.02
C ASP A 346 -15.63 12.04 -11.87
N GLY A 347 -16.57 11.23 -11.46
CA GLY A 347 -16.35 9.80 -11.33
C GLY A 347 -17.55 9.07 -10.75
N ASP A 348 -17.99 8.05 -11.47
CA ASP A 348 -19.08 7.19 -11.05
C ASP A 348 -18.67 6.33 -9.85
N THR A 349 -19.57 6.23 -8.88
CA THR A 349 -19.43 5.27 -7.79
C THR A 349 -20.33 4.07 -8.06
N LYS A 350 -19.74 2.88 -8.16
CA LYS A 350 -20.45 1.62 -8.49
C LYS A 350 -20.30 0.59 -7.38
N PHE A 351 -21.39 -0.03 -6.99
CA PHE A 351 -21.47 -1.04 -5.94
C PHE A 351 -22.11 -2.34 -6.45
N ILE A 352 -21.44 -3.48 -6.20
CA ILE A 352 -21.94 -4.79 -6.58
C ILE A 352 -21.69 -5.79 -5.45
N ASN A 353 -22.73 -6.43 -4.92
CA ASN A 353 -22.64 -7.47 -3.88
C ASN A 353 -21.82 -7.05 -2.64
N ASN A 354 -21.99 -5.83 -2.15
CA ASN A 354 -21.25 -5.37 -0.99
C ASN A 354 -22.11 -5.44 0.28
N LEU A 355 -21.40 -5.57 1.41
CA LEU A 355 -21.98 -5.42 2.75
C LEU A 355 -21.39 -4.16 3.39
N LEU A 356 -22.25 -3.17 3.65
CA LEU A 356 -21.88 -1.91 4.32
C LEU A 356 -22.59 -1.83 5.66
N ILE A 357 -21.86 -1.80 6.75
CA ILE A 357 -22.39 -1.77 8.11
C ILE A 357 -21.79 -0.58 8.86
N SER A 358 -22.64 0.17 9.59
CA SER A 358 -22.19 1.08 10.62
C SER A 358 -22.41 0.40 11.98
N GLU A 359 -21.35 0.17 12.74
CA GLU A 359 -21.48 -0.35 14.11
C GLU A 359 -22.12 0.66 15.04
N ASN A 360 -22.18 1.89 14.60
CA ASN A 360 -22.77 2.95 15.37
C ASN A 360 -24.27 3.10 15.11
N SER A 361 -25.03 3.24 16.18
CA SER A 361 -26.49 3.30 16.11
C SER A 361 -27.05 4.59 15.46
N THR A 362 -26.26 5.63 15.29
CA THR A 362 -26.69 6.94 14.79
C THR A 362 -26.13 7.32 13.44
N ALA A 363 -24.98 6.78 13.04
CA ALA A 363 -24.35 7.07 11.77
C ALA A 363 -24.93 6.24 10.62
N PRO A 364 -25.22 6.83 9.44
CA PRO A 364 -25.63 6.08 8.27
C PRO A 364 -24.47 5.26 7.72
N SER A 365 -24.73 4.04 7.26
CA SER A 365 -23.70 3.20 6.63
C SER A 365 -23.13 3.78 5.35
N PHE A 366 -23.89 4.66 4.72
CA PHE A 366 -23.57 5.20 3.41
C PHE A 366 -23.96 6.69 3.34
N ILE A 367 -22.99 7.55 3.00
CA ILE A 367 -23.20 9.00 2.85
C ILE A 367 -22.68 9.46 1.48
N LEU A 368 -23.54 10.10 0.70
CA LEU A 368 -23.16 10.85 -0.50
C LEU A 368 -23.40 12.33 -0.25
N ASN A 369 -22.32 13.11 -0.22
CA ASN A 369 -22.38 14.56 -0.10
C ASN A 369 -21.95 15.21 -1.43
N GLY A 370 -22.84 15.89 -2.12
CA GLY A 370 -22.51 16.65 -3.33
C GLY A 370 -23.64 16.69 -4.35
N ALA A 371 -23.78 17.83 -5.02
CA ALA A 371 -24.94 18.16 -5.85
C ALA A 371 -25.09 17.37 -7.18
N ASN A 372 -24.07 16.60 -7.60
CA ASN A 372 -24.07 15.90 -8.89
C ASN A 372 -23.47 14.51 -8.81
N LYS A 373 -23.63 13.79 -7.69
CA LYS A 373 -23.09 12.43 -7.56
C LYS A 373 -24.15 11.39 -7.81
N GLU A 374 -23.85 10.50 -8.72
CA GLU A 374 -24.62 9.32 -8.97
C GLU A 374 -23.89 8.10 -8.38
N ALA A 375 -24.58 7.33 -7.56
CA ALA A 375 -24.13 6.02 -7.12
C ALA A 375 -25.00 4.96 -7.77
N TYR A 376 -24.36 4.03 -8.44
CA TYR A 376 -25.06 2.93 -9.11
C TYR A 376 -24.98 1.67 -8.29
N SER A 377 -26.10 1.21 -7.74
CA SER A 377 -26.21 -0.12 -7.18
C SER A 377 -26.47 -1.11 -8.32
N MET A 378 -25.46 -1.88 -8.70
CA MET A 378 -25.50 -2.81 -9.83
C MET A 378 -25.80 -4.26 -9.41
N GLY A 379 -26.32 -4.49 -8.20
CA GLY A 379 -26.61 -5.83 -7.71
C GLY A 379 -26.94 -5.89 -6.23
N TYR A 380 -26.75 -7.05 -5.63
CA TYR A 380 -27.20 -7.39 -4.28
C TYR A 380 -26.34 -6.73 -3.19
N ASN A 381 -26.47 -5.41 -3.00
CA ASN A 381 -25.82 -4.71 -1.90
C ASN A 381 -26.71 -4.72 -0.67
N LEU A 382 -26.11 -4.97 0.51
CA LEU A 382 -26.81 -4.95 1.78
C LEU A 382 -26.28 -3.80 2.64
N TYR A 383 -27.19 -3.02 3.17
CA TYR A 383 -26.92 -1.92 4.10
C TYR A 383 -27.65 -2.17 5.41
N ASP A 384 -27.17 -1.66 6.54
CA ASP A 384 -27.79 -1.82 7.86
C ASP A 384 -29.08 -1.01 8.09
N GLY A 385 -29.66 -0.49 7.00
CA GLY A 385 -31.00 0.13 7.03
C GLY A 385 -31.04 1.61 7.39
N ARG A 386 -29.92 2.29 7.50
CA ARG A 386 -29.84 3.71 7.87
C ARG A 386 -29.25 4.61 6.80
N GLY A 387 -28.97 4.12 5.63
CA GLY A 387 -28.50 4.90 4.49
C GLY A 387 -29.57 4.95 3.40
N CYS A 388 -29.92 6.14 2.93
CA CYS A 388 -30.68 6.28 1.68
C CYS A 388 -29.70 6.26 0.51
N LEU A 389 -29.93 5.39 -0.46
CA LEU A 389 -29.51 5.59 -1.84
C LEU A 389 -30.52 6.48 -2.53
#